data_56441710a2d6d8cf3e872cbfce94dde6
#
_entry.id   56441710a2d6d8cf3e872cbfce94dde6
#
_cell.length_a   1.000
_cell.length_b   1.000
_cell.length_c   1.000
_cell.angle_alpha   90.00
_cell.angle_beta   90.00
_cell.angle_gamma   90.00
#
_symmetry.space_group_name_H-M   'P 1'
#
loop_
_entity.id
_entity.type
_entity.pdbx_description
1 polymer ?
#
loop_
_entity_poly.entity_id
_entity_poly.type
_entity_poly.pdbx_seq_one_letter_code
_entity_poly.pdbx_strand_id
1 'polypeptide(L)'
;TSSATVLADDPALTVRWQELSADTQALYPEENLRQPLRVVIDSQNRVTPEHRIVQQAGETLFARLRADARQWPESARTLLVPEHNGHLDLVLLMMLLGKQQINSVWVEAGATLAGALLQAGLVDELIVYIAPKLLGNAARGLCALPGLEELSQAPHFKFNEIRQVGPDVCLHLTTA
;
A
#
# COMPACT_ATOMS: atom_id res chain seq x y z
N THR A 1 -0.90 -3.15 -0.24
CA THR A 1 -2.12 -2.69 -0.92
C THR A 1 -3.37 -3.38 -0.40
N SER A 2 -4.55 -3.14 -0.97
CA SER A 2 -5.82 -3.81 -0.62
C SER A 2 -6.40 -4.61 -1.78
N SER A 3 -7.26 -5.59 -1.47
CA SER A 3 -8.01 -6.32 -2.49
C SER A 3 -8.88 -5.40 -3.36
N ALA A 4 -9.37 -4.27 -2.84
CA ALA A 4 -10.13 -3.31 -3.64
C ALA A 4 -9.29 -2.70 -4.77
N THR A 5 -8.03 -2.36 -4.50
CA THR A 5 -7.08 -1.88 -5.52
C THR A 5 -6.75 -2.99 -6.53
N VAL A 6 -6.51 -4.22 -6.05
CA VAL A 6 -6.25 -5.35 -6.94
C VAL A 6 -7.40 -5.59 -7.91
N LEU A 7 -8.64 -5.57 -7.41
CA LEU A 7 -9.84 -5.77 -8.24
C LEU A 7 -10.12 -4.62 -9.21
N ALA A 8 -9.73 -3.39 -8.87
CA ALA A 8 -9.99 -2.22 -9.71
C ALA A 8 -8.93 -2.05 -10.82
N ASP A 9 -7.66 -2.25 -10.48
CA ASP A 9 -6.54 -1.81 -11.32
C ASP A 9 -5.67 -2.99 -11.79
N ASP A 10 -5.86 -4.19 -11.24
CA ASP A 10 -5.04 -5.40 -11.47
C ASP A 10 -3.53 -5.09 -11.52
N PRO A 11 -2.97 -4.48 -10.46
CA PRO A 11 -1.60 -3.99 -10.45
C PRO A 11 -0.60 -5.15 -10.34
N ALA A 12 0.62 -4.93 -10.86
CA ALA A 12 1.73 -5.86 -10.67
C ALA A 12 2.48 -5.61 -9.36
N LEU A 13 2.62 -4.35 -8.94
CA LEU A 13 3.42 -3.88 -7.80
C LEU A 13 4.84 -4.46 -7.80
N THR A 14 5.49 -4.37 -8.95
CA THR A 14 6.87 -4.82 -9.16
C THR A 14 7.77 -3.62 -9.44
N VAL A 15 9.04 -3.73 -9.07
CA VAL A 15 10.06 -2.80 -9.55
C VAL A 15 10.28 -3.04 -11.04
N ARG A 16 10.11 -2.00 -11.84
CA ARG A 16 10.32 -2.00 -13.30
C ARG A 16 11.70 -1.46 -13.58
N TRP A 17 12.69 -2.34 -13.57
CA TRP A 17 14.09 -1.96 -13.67
C TRP A 17 14.38 -1.11 -14.91
N GLN A 18 13.76 -1.42 -16.06
CA GLN A 18 13.95 -0.70 -17.31
C GLN A 18 13.43 0.75 -17.26
N GLU A 19 12.57 1.09 -16.29
CA GLU A 19 12.04 2.45 -16.10
C GLU A 19 12.88 3.27 -15.11
N LEU A 20 13.90 2.68 -14.47
CA LEU A 20 14.80 3.39 -13.58
C LEU A 20 15.76 4.29 -14.39
N SER A 21 16.25 5.35 -13.74
CA SER A 21 17.27 6.22 -14.35
C SER A 21 18.56 5.44 -14.64
N ALA A 22 19.32 5.88 -15.64
CA ALA A 22 20.58 5.25 -16.00
C ALA A 22 21.56 5.17 -14.82
N ASP A 23 21.60 6.20 -13.98
CA ASP A 23 22.44 6.23 -12.77
C ASP A 23 22.00 5.17 -11.75
N THR A 24 20.69 5.01 -11.58
CA THR A 24 20.14 3.98 -10.68
C THR A 24 20.40 2.57 -11.23
N GLN A 25 20.24 2.37 -12.55
CA GLN A 25 20.55 1.09 -13.19
C GLN A 25 22.03 0.71 -13.06
N ALA A 26 22.94 1.69 -13.17
CA ALA A 26 24.36 1.46 -12.97
C ALA A 26 24.73 1.05 -11.52
N LEU A 27 24.00 1.61 -10.54
CA LEU A 27 24.20 1.26 -9.13
C LEU A 27 23.57 -0.09 -8.73
N TYR A 28 22.46 -0.45 -9.39
CA TYR A 28 21.68 -1.65 -9.11
C TYR A 28 21.46 -2.44 -10.40
N PRO A 29 22.42 -3.28 -10.81
CA PRO A 29 22.28 -4.13 -11.99
C PRO A 29 21.07 -5.05 -11.93
N GLU A 30 20.45 -5.34 -13.08
CA GLU A 30 19.19 -6.10 -13.16
C GLU A 30 19.29 -7.50 -12.52
N GLU A 31 20.45 -8.16 -12.64
CA GLU A 31 20.71 -9.47 -12.02
C GLU A 31 20.65 -9.46 -10.49
N ASN A 32 20.83 -8.28 -9.87
CA ASN A 32 20.77 -8.10 -8.41
C ASN A 32 19.40 -7.57 -7.96
N LEU A 33 18.44 -7.39 -8.87
CA LEU A 33 17.15 -6.86 -8.54
C LEU A 33 16.35 -7.80 -7.66
N ARG A 34 16.03 -7.36 -6.46
CA ARG A 34 15.10 -8.04 -5.57
C ARG A 34 13.71 -7.39 -5.68
N GLN A 35 12.71 -8.17 -6.05
CA GLN A 35 11.32 -7.71 -5.99
C GLN A 35 10.86 -7.57 -4.53
N PRO A 36 10.06 -6.55 -4.18
CA PRO A 36 9.51 -6.40 -2.84
C PRO A 36 8.52 -7.53 -2.53
N LEU A 37 8.39 -7.89 -1.26
CA LEU A 37 7.26 -8.68 -0.79
C LEU A 37 5.98 -7.85 -0.97
N ARG A 38 5.04 -8.33 -1.78
CA ARG A 38 3.75 -7.68 -1.96
C ARG A 38 2.78 -8.16 -0.90
N VAL A 39 2.25 -7.24 -0.10
CA VAL A 39 1.25 -7.56 0.93
C VAL A 39 -0.11 -7.07 0.47
N VAL A 40 -1.08 -7.98 0.39
CA VAL A 40 -2.46 -7.68 0.00
C VAL A 40 -3.39 -7.92 1.19
N ILE A 41 -4.06 -6.88 1.65
CA ILE A 41 -5.12 -6.99 2.66
C ILE A 41 -6.39 -7.45 1.95
N ASP A 42 -6.77 -8.71 2.18
CA ASP A 42 -7.88 -9.39 1.51
C ASP A 42 -8.77 -10.14 2.49
N SER A 43 -9.42 -9.42 3.39
CA SER A 43 -10.25 -9.97 4.48
C SER A 43 -11.40 -10.87 4.01
N GLN A 44 -11.84 -10.70 2.77
CA GLN A 44 -12.98 -11.44 2.19
C GLN A 44 -12.58 -12.49 1.15
N ASN A 45 -11.28 -12.78 0.96
CA ASN A 45 -10.76 -13.72 -0.03
C ASN A 45 -11.25 -13.42 -1.47
N ARG A 46 -11.26 -12.13 -1.87
CA ARG A 46 -11.76 -11.69 -3.18
C ARG A 46 -10.74 -11.80 -4.30
N VAL A 47 -9.45 -11.66 -3.96
CA VAL A 47 -8.37 -11.81 -4.95
C VAL A 47 -8.24 -13.28 -5.31
N THR A 48 -7.98 -13.56 -6.58
CA THR A 48 -7.84 -14.91 -7.14
C THR A 48 -6.42 -15.14 -7.69
N PRO A 49 -6.02 -16.40 -7.92
CA PRO A 49 -4.69 -16.71 -8.46
C PRO A 49 -4.41 -16.09 -9.84
N GLU A 50 -5.44 -15.71 -10.61
CA GLU A 50 -5.33 -15.16 -11.96
C GLU A 50 -4.92 -13.69 -11.99
N HIS A 51 -4.99 -12.97 -10.87
CA HIS A 51 -4.60 -11.55 -10.82
C HIS A 51 -3.10 -11.38 -11.04
N ARG A 52 -2.74 -10.29 -11.75
CA ARG A 52 -1.33 -9.98 -12.10
C ARG A 52 -0.41 -9.98 -10.90
N ILE A 53 -0.85 -9.44 -9.77
CA ILE A 53 -0.05 -9.39 -8.53
C ILE A 53 0.40 -10.79 -8.05
N VAL A 54 -0.31 -11.85 -8.44
CA VAL A 54 0.03 -13.25 -8.12
C VAL A 54 0.92 -13.87 -9.21
N GLN A 55 0.67 -13.51 -10.47
CA GLN A 55 1.34 -14.09 -11.64
C GLN A 55 2.74 -13.51 -11.88
N GLN A 56 3.03 -12.34 -11.34
CA GLN A 56 4.34 -11.68 -11.53
C GLN A 56 5.41 -12.25 -10.60
N ALA A 57 6.67 -12.12 -11.01
CA ALA A 57 7.83 -12.52 -10.21
C ALA A 57 7.83 -11.88 -8.83
N GLY A 58 8.35 -12.60 -7.83
CA GLY A 58 8.41 -12.20 -6.44
C GLY A 58 7.28 -12.80 -5.60
N GLU A 59 7.35 -12.61 -4.29
CA GLU A 59 6.41 -13.19 -3.34
C GLU A 59 5.20 -12.28 -3.10
N THR A 60 4.04 -12.90 -2.86
CA THR A 60 2.81 -12.22 -2.45
C THR A 60 2.28 -12.81 -1.15
N LEU A 61 2.06 -11.97 -0.15
CA LEU A 61 1.49 -12.32 1.15
C LEU A 61 0.08 -11.76 1.25
N PHE A 62 -0.90 -12.64 1.41
CA PHE A 62 -2.29 -12.26 1.64
C PHE A 62 -2.58 -12.20 3.14
N ALA A 63 -2.87 -11.00 3.66
CA ALA A 63 -3.41 -10.82 5.01
C ALA A 63 -4.92 -11.06 4.97
N ARG A 64 -5.39 -12.12 5.64
CA ARG A 64 -6.78 -12.62 5.57
C ARG A 64 -7.34 -12.93 6.94
N LEU A 65 -8.66 -12.86 7.08
CA LEU A 65 -9.37 -13.29 8.30
C LEU A 65 -9.49 -14.81 8.39
N ARG A 66 -9.48 -15.50 7.25
CA ARG A 66 -9.62 -16.98 7.18
C ARG A 66 -8.86 -17.51 5.97
N ALA A 67 -8.50 -18.78 6.07
CA ALA A 67 -7.83 -19.49 4.99
C ALA A 67 -8.68 -19.50 3.70
N ASP A 68 -8.00 -19.57 2.58
CA ASP A 68 -8.60 -19.73 1.26
C ASP A 68 -8.32 -21.13 0.75
N ALA A 69 -9.37 -21.83 0.34
CA ALA A 69 -9.28 -23.20 -0.13
C ALA A 69 -8.85 -23.32 -1.60
N ARG A 70 -8.69 -22.21 -2.33
CA ARG A 70 -8.22 -22.22 -3.72
C ARG A 70 -6.77 -22.70 -3.79
N GLN A 71 -6.40 -23.25 -4.94
CA GLN A 71 -5.02 -23.60 -5.21
C GLN A 71 -4.21 -22.34 -5.55
N TRP A 72 -3.15 -22.11 -4.81
CA TRP A 72 -2.25 -20.96 -4.95
C TRP A 72 -0.87 -21.39 -5.39
N PRO A 73 -0.13 -20.59 -6.18
CA PRO A 73 1.27 -20.87 -6.46
C PRO A 73 2.12 -20.76 -5.18
N GLU A 74 3.28 -21.40 -5.16
CA GLU A 74 4.20 -21.40 -4.01
C GLU A 74 4.66 -19.98 -3.61
N SER A 75 4.69 -19.06 -4.57
CA SER A 75 5.02 -17.64 -4.35
C SER A 75 3.93 -16.87 -3.62
N ALA A 76 2.73 -17.44 -3.43
CA ALA A 76 1.61 -16.80 -2.76
C ALA A 76 1.32 -17.46 -1.41
N ARG A 77 1.48 -16.70 -0.33
CA ARG A 77 1.28 -17.20 1.05
C ARG A 77 0.12 -16.46 1.72
N THR A 78 -0.53 -17.12 2.68
CA THR A 78 -1.56 -16.51 3.53
C THR A 78 -1.04 -16.31 4.95
N LEU A 79 -1.24 -15.10 5.46
CA LEU A 79 -1.08 -14.72 6.87
C LEU A 79 -2.47 -14.51 7.46
N LEU A 80 -2.85 -15.32 8.42
CA LEU A 80 -4.11 -15.13 9.14
C LEU A 80 -3.92 -14.03 10.18
N VAL A 81 -4.77 -13.01 10.09
CA VAL A 81 -4.81 -11.88 11.00
C VAL A 81 -6.23 -11.79 11.54
N PRO A 82 -6.44 -11.76 12.85
CA PRO A 82 -7.78 -11.68 13.43
C PRO A 82 -8.50 -10.39 13.07
N GLU A 83 -9.80 -10.41 13.31
CA GLU A 83 -10.67 -9.25 13.18
C GLU A 83 -10.57 -8.35 14.42
N HIS A 84 -10.60 -7.05 14.18
CA HIS A 84 -10.79 -6.03 15.20
C HIS A 84 -11.82 -5.02 14.70
N ASN A 85 -12.92 -4.82 15.45
CA ASN A 85 -14.01 -3.89 15.10
C ASN A 85 -14.59 -4.08 13.68
N GLY A 86 -14.80 -5.32 13.24
CA GLY A 86 -15.38 -5.64 11.93
C GLY A 86 -14.38 -5.61 10.76
N HIS A 87 -13.10 -5.32 11.03
CA HIS A 87 -12.05 -5.22 10.03
C HIS A 87 -10.83 -6.06 10.43
N LEU A 88 -9.97 -6.35 9.47
CA LEU A 88 -8.67 -6.97 9.74
C LEU A 88 -7.83 -6.05 10.65
N ASP A 89 -7.26 -6.59 11.73
CA ASP A 89 -6.44 -5.84 12.67
C ASP A 89 -5.13 -5.36 12.01
N LEU A 90 -5.09 -4.07 11.65
CA LEU A 90 -3.92 -3.47 10.99
C LEU A 90 -2.73 -3.33 11.92
N VAL A 91 -2.95 -3.09 13.22
CA VAL A 91 -1.87 -2.98 14.22
C VAL A 91 -1.17 -4.32 14.34
N LEU A 92 -1.95 -5.39 14.52
CA LEU A 92 -1.40 -6.73 14.60
C LEU A 92 -0.73 -7.16 13.29
N LEU A 93 -1.29 -6.78 12.12
CA LEU A 93 -0.65 -7.03 10.83
C LEU A 93 0.76 -6.42 10.79
N MET A 94 0.92 -5.14 11.16
CA MET A 94 2.25 -4.50 11.17
C MET A 94 3.20 -5.19 12.17
N MET A 95 2.73 -5.59 13.33
CA MET A 95 3.53 -6.38 14.29
C MET A 95 3.98 -7.72 13.70
N LEU A 96 3.10 -8.43 12.98
CA LEU A 96 3.42 -9.71 12.35
C LEU A 96 4.41 -9.57 11.18
N LEU A 97 4.31 -8.48 10.42
CA LEU A 97 5.30 -8.14 9.38
C LEU A 97 6.66 -7.82 10.02
N GLY A 98 6.70 -7.07 11.10
CA GLY A 98 7.93 -6.79 11.86
C GLY A 98 8.60 -8.07 12.38
N LYS A 99 7.83 -9.06 12.86
CA LYS A 99 8.35 -10.39 13.25
C LYS A 99 8.96 -11.16 12.07
N GLN A 100 8.55 -10.88 10.83
CA GLN A 100 9.17 -11.39 9.61
C GLN A 100 10.33 -10.52 9.11
N GLN A 101 10.86 -9.63 9.96
CA GLN A 101 11.96 -8.72 9.68
C GLN A 101 11.69 -7.72 8.55
N ILE A 102 10.42 -7.38 8.34
CA ILE A 102 10.02 -6.28 7.46
C ILE A 102 10.17 -4.98 8.24
N ASN A 103 11.15 -4.15 7.86
CA ASN A 103 11.51 -2.92 8.56
C ASN A 103 10.76 -1.69 8.04
N SER A 104 10.28 -1.73 6.82
CA SER A 104 9.49 -0.66 6.22
C SER A 104 8.41 -1.21 5.31
N VAL A 105 7.28 -0.51 5.24
CA VAL A 105 6.14 -0.86 4.41
C VAL A 105 5.78 0.34 3.55
N TRP A 106 5.90 0.19 2.24
CA TRP A 106 5.40 1.16 1.28
C TRP A 106 3.94 0.84 0.95
N VAL A 107 3.03 1.77 1.21
CA VAL A 107 1.59 1.55 1.02
C VAL A 107 1.10 2.26 -0.23
N GLU A 108 0.62 1.46 -1.19
CA GLU A 108 -0.13 1.96 -2.34
C GLU A 108 -1.56 1.45 -2.23
N ALA A 109 -2.49 2.33 -1.90
CA ALA A 109 -3.87 1.96 -1.60
C ALA A 109 -4.85 3.08 -1.89
N GLY A 110 -6.13 2.71 -2.04
CA GLY A 110 -7.21 3.68 -2.13
C GLY A 110 -7.56 4.31 -0.78
N ALA A 111 -8.44 5.31 -0.82
CA ALA A 111 -8.79 6.17 0.31
C ALA A 111 -9.19 5.43 1.60
N THR A 112 -9.87 4.28 1.49
CA THR A 112 -10.35 3.52 2.65
C THR A 112 -9.20 2.93 3.47
N LEU A 113 -8.24 2.25 2.83
CA LEU A 113 -7.10 1.68 3.55
C LEU A 113 -6.14 2.78 4.02
N ALA A 114 -5.91 3.81 3.20
CA ALA A 114 -5.10 4.96 3.61
C ALA A 114 -5.68 5.64 4.86
N GLY A 115 -6.99 5.89 4.89
CA GLY A 115 -7.68 6.45 6.06
C GLY A 115 -7.61 5.55 7.29
N ALA A 116 -7.79 4.24 7.13
CA ALA A 116 -7.72 3.28 8.23
C ALA A 116 -6.32 3.22 8.87
N LEU A 117 -5.26 3.28 8.06
CA LEU A 117 -3.88 3.33 8.55
C LEU A 117 -3.59 4.64 9.30
N LEU A 118 -4.10 5.77 8.78
CA LEU A 118 -3.99 7.07 9.45
C LEU A 118 -4.70 7.07 10.81
N GLN A 119 -5.94 6.58 10.85
CA GLN A 119 -6.72 6.48 12.10
C GLN A 119 -6.08 5.54 13.13
N ALA A 120 -5.39 4.50 12.67
CA ALA A 120 -4.67 3.57 13.53
C ALA A 120 -3.29 4.09 14.00
N GLY A 121 -2.86 5.29 13.55
CA GLY A 121 -1.55 5.85 13.89
C GLY A 121 -0.37 5.04 13.32
N LEU A 122 -0.56 4.40 12.16
CA LEU A 122 0.42 3.50 11.53
C LEU A 122 1.14 4.14 10.34
N VAL A 123 1.06 5.46 10.19
CA VAL A 123 1.69 6.20 9.09
C VAL A 123 2.76 7.12 9.65
N ASP A 124 4.01 6.85 9.33
CA ASP A 124 5.16 7.69 9.69
C ASP A 124 5.39 8.79 8.65
N GLU A 125 5.24 8.43 7.38
CA GLU A 125 5.48 9.32 6.25
C GLU A 125 4.32 9.24 5.26
N LEU A 126 3.98 10.39 4.66
CA LEU A 126 2.96 10.50 3.62
C LEU A 126 3.54 11.21 2.40
N ILE A 127 3.52 10.52 1.25
CA ILE A 127 3.96 11.08 -0.02
C ILE A 127 2.74 11.29 -0.90
N VAL A 128 2.52 12.55 -1.33
CA VAL A 128 1.35 12.95 -2.13
C VAL A 128 1.81 13.57 -3.43
N TYR A 129 1.41 12.99 -4.55
CA TYR A 129 1.56 13.60 -5.87
C TYR A 129 0.29 14.33 -6.26
N ILE A 130 0.41 15.62 -6.59
CA ILE A 130 -0.70 16.46 -7.00
C ILE A 130 -0.50 16.84 -8.46
N ALA A 131 -1.33 16.28 -9.34
CA ALA A 131 -1.39 16.67 -10.73
C ALA A 131 -2.10 18.02 -10.88
N PRO A 132 -1.78 18.85 -11.88
CA PRO A 132 -2.45 20.12 -12.15
C PRO A 132 -3.82 19.92 -12.83
N LYS A 133 -4.70 19.17 -12.14
CA LYS A 133 -6.04 18.77 -12.65
C LYS A 133 -7.09 18.96 -11.56
N LEU A 134 -8.27 19.43 -11.96
CA LEU A 134 -9.44 19.54 -11.09
C LEU A 134 -10.43 18.44 -11.45
N LEU A 135 -10.72 17.54 -10.50
CA LEU A 135 -11.58 16.40 -10.72
C LEU A 135 -13.04 16.61 -10.21
N GLY A 136 -13.27 17.72 -9.49
CA GLY A 136 -14.57 18.03 -8.89
C GLY A 136 -14.92 17.19 -7.66
N ASN A 137 -16.07 17.51 -7.04
CA ASN A 137 -16.45 16.95 -5.74
C ASN A 137 -16.86 15.46 -5.79
N ALA A 138 -17.17 14.93 -6.96
CA ALA A 138 -17.52 13.51 -7.13
C ALA A 138 -16.29 12.59 -7.23
N ALA A 139 -15.08 13.15 -7.27
CA ALA A 139 -13.84 12.38 -7.27
C ALA A 139 -13.60 11.68 -5.93
N ARG A 140 -12.81 10.60 -5.97
CA ARG A 140 -12.37 9.93 -4.74
C ARG A 140 -11.41 10.82 -3.98
N GLY A 141 -11.64 10.97 -2.66
CA GLY A 141 -10.71 11.67 -1.77
C GLY A 141 -9.40 10.92 -1.58
N LEU A 142 -8.40 11.63 -1.05
CA LEU A 142 -7.09 11.07 -0.74
C LEU A 142 -7.18 9.97 0.34
N CYS A 143 -7.96 10.22 1.40
CA CYS A 143 -8.20 9.28 2.49
C CYS A 143 -9.62 9.44 3.03
N ALA A 144 -10.21 8.33 3.47
CA ALA A 144 -11.51 8.31 4.14
C ALA A 144 -11.29 8.32 5.67
N LEU A 145 -11.73 9.38 6.32
CA LEU A 145 -11.61 9.56 7.77
C LEU A 145 -13.00 9.72 8.39
N PRO A 146 -13.79 8.64 8.49
CA PRO A 146 -15.13 8.71 9.09
C PRO A 146 -15.02 9.10 10.55
N GLY A 147 -15.99 9.90 11.04
CA GLY A 147 -16.02 10.37 12.42
C GLY A 147 -15.14 11.57 12.73
N LEU A 148 -14.50 12.17 11.72
CA LEU A 148 -13.78 13.42 11.88
C LEU A 148 -14.78 14.59 11.85
N GLU A 149 -15.08 15.16 13.00
CA GLU A 149 -16.09 16.25 13.16
C GLU A 149 -15.42 17.60 13.41
N GLU A 150 -14.24 17.61 14.03
CA GLU A 150 -13.51 18.81 14.39
C GLU A 150 -12.11 18.84 13.78
N LEU A 151 -11.63 20.03 13.42
CA LEU A 151 -10.30 20.22 12.86
C LEU A 151 -9.18 19.75 13.81
N SER A 152 -9.40 19.87 15.12
CA SER A 152 -8.46 19.40 16.16
C SER A 152 -8.21 17.89 16.15
N GLN A 153 -9.12 17.11 15.57
CA GLN A 153 -9.03 15.65 15.44
C GLN A 153 -8.28 15.23 14.16
N ALA A 154 -8.02 16.16 13.24
CA ALA A 154 -7.36 15.85 11.99
C ALA A 154 -5.92 15.38 12.22
N PRO A 155 -5.44 14.34 11.53
CA PRO A 155 -4.03 13.96 11.56
C PRO A 155 -3.14 15.13 11.13
N HIS A 156 -2.16 15.47 11.95
CA HIS A 156 -1.22 16.55 11.68
C HIS A 156 0.08 16.02 11.09
N PHE A 157 0.55 16.70 10.06
CA PHE A 157 1.81 16.43 9.39
C PHE A 157 2.65 17.70 9.28
N LYS A 158 3.96 17.53 9.19
CA LYS A 158 4.93 18.56 8.82
C LYS A 158 5.40 18.33 7.40
N PHE A 159 5.56 19.40 6.64
CA PHE A 159 6.23 19.32 5.34
C PHE A 159 7.72 19.10 5.55
N ASN A 160 8.20 17.98 5.04
CA ASN A 160 9.62 17.67 4.99
C ASN A 160 10.24 18.15 3.67
N GLU A 161 9.55 17.94 2.55
CA GLU A 161 9.96 18.37 1.24
C GLU A 161 8.75 18.72 0.37
N ILE A 162 8.89 19.74 -0.46
CA ILE A 162 7.95 20.09 -1.53
C ILE A 162 8.78 20.26 -2.80
N ARG A 163 8.53 19.44 -3.81
CA ARG A 163 9.29 19.50 -5.06
C ARG A 163 8.40 19.28 -6.28
N GLN A 164 8.81 19.83 -7.41
CA GLN A 164 8.19 19.55 -8.69
C GLN A 164 8.77 18.27 -9.31
N VAL A 165 7.90 17.41 -9.81
CA VAL A 165 8.26 16.15 -10.50
C VAL A 165 7.53 16.14 -11.85
N GLY A 166 8.22 16.52 -12.91
CA GLY A 166 7.57 16.74 -14.20
C GLY A 166 6.50 17.82 -14.10
N PRO A 167 5.24 17.55 -14.50
CA PRO A 167 4.13 18.47 -14.37
C PRO A 167 3.51 18.50 -12.94
N ASP A 168 3.82 17.51 -12.10
CA ASP A 168 3.19 17.30 -10.80
C ASP A 168 3.98 17.96 -9.66
N VAL A 169 3.33 18.20 -8.54
CA VAL A 169 3.96 18.55 -7.27
C VAL A 169 3.98 17.33 -6.36
N CYS A 170 5.16 17.00 -5.84
CA CYS A 170 5.33 15.96 -4.83
C CYS A 170 5.48 16.62 -3.46
N LEU A 171 4.64 16.21 -2.53
CA LEU A 171 4.70 16.58 -1.12
C LEU A 171 5.21 15.38 -0.32
N HIS A 172 6.28 15.56 0.43
CA HIS A 172 6.75 14.61 1.43
C HIS A 172 6.46 15.17 2.80
N LEU A 173 5.62 14.46 3.56
CA LEU A 173 5.17 14.87 4.88
C LEU A 173 5.55 13.78 5.89
N THR A 174 5.89 14.21 7.11
CA THR A 174 6.13 13.33 8.26
C THR A 174 5.13 13.64 9.37
N THR A 175 4.82 12.66 10.21
CA THR A 175 4.00 12.88 11.39
C THR A 175 4.61 13.96 12.29
N ALA A 176 3.76 14.78 12.92
CA ALA A 176 4.17 15.93 13.73
C ALA A 176 4.60 15.53 15.14
#